data_bad922ffe82134af9eb12bd2a198e42f
#
_entry.id   bad922ffe82134af9eb12bd2a198e42f
#
_cell.length_a   1.000
_cell.length_b   1.000
_cell.length_c   1.000
_cell.angle_alpha   90.00
_cell.angle_beta   90.00
_cell.angle_gamma   90.00
#
_symmetry.space_group_name_H-M   'P 1'
#
loop_
_entity.id
_entity.type
_entity.pdbx_description
1 polymer ?
#
loop_
_entity_poly.entity_id
_entity_poly.type
_entity_poly.pdbx_seq_one_letter_code
_entity_poly.pdbx_strand_id
1 'polypeptide(L)' 'MKPDYHTRVDERRAAILLGISPEELRRLSRLSGLGKVEHKNSTQSMVFTYEELRRLCLLAAPSFD' A
#
# COMPACT_ATOMS: atom_id res chain seq x y z
N MET A 1 -12.11 15.90 -13.56
CA MET A 1 -11.08 16.03 -12.52
C MET A 1 -10.10 14.87 -12.65
N LYS A 2 -8.84 15.18 -12.68
CA LYS A 2 -7.84 14.14 -12.83
C LYS A 2 -7.60 13.40 -11.52
N PRO A 3 -7.41 12.09 -11.57
CA PRO A 3 -7.02 11.40 -10.36
C PRO A 3 -5.65 11.89 -9.90
N ASP A 4 -5.51 12.03 -8.62
CA ASP A 4 -4.27 12.48 -8.04
C ASP A 4 -3.42 11.26 -7.70
N TYR A 5 -2.46 10.96 -8.55
CA TYR A 5 -1.58 9.81 -8.37
C TYR A 5 -0.62 9.98 -7.19
N HIS A 6 -0.54 11.19 -6.68
CA HIS A 6 0.31 11.48 -5.52
C HIS A 6 -0.47 11.44 -4.22
N THR A 7 -1.77 11.17 -4.29
CA THR A 7 -2.58 11.05 -3.09
C THR A 7 -2.04 9.92 -2.24
N ARG A 8 -1.80 10.22 -0.97
CA ARG A 8 -1.31 9.23 -0.04
C ARG A 8 -2.45 8.47 0.59
N VAL A 9 -2.26 7.18 0.69
CA VAL A 9 -3.23 6.28 1.28
C VAL A 9 -2.56 5.60 2.46
N ASP A 10 -3.21 5.63 3.62
CA ASP A 10 -2.62 5.01 4.79
C ASP A 10 -2.69 3.48 4.69
N GLU A 11 -1.96 2.83 5.58
CA GLU A 11 -1.85 1.37 5.57
C GLU A 11 -3.20 0.67 5.67
N ARG A 12 -4.05 1.14 6.57
CA ARG A 12 -5.35 0.52 6.78
C ARG A 12 -6.20 0.59 5.52
N ARG A 13 -6.28 1.77 4.93
CA ARG A 13 -7.07 1.96 3.74
C ARG A 13 -6.48 1.19 2.56
N ALA A 14 -5.16 1.19 2.45
CA ALA A 14 -4.49 0.44 1.39
C ALA A 14 -4.81 -1.05 1.49
N ALA A 15 -4.79 -1.60 2.69
CA ALA A 15 -5.12 -3.01 2.90
C ALA A 15 -6.55 -3.31 2.46
N ILE A 16 -7.48 -2.41 2.81
CA ILE A 16 -8.88 -2.57 2.41
C ILE A 16 -9.01 -2.53 0.89
N LEU A 17 -8.34 -1.59 0.26
CA LEU A 17 -8.40 -1.46 -1.20
C LEU A 17 -7.83 -2.67 -1.92
N LEU A 18 -6.81 -3.27 -1.34
CA LEU A 18 -6.19 -4.46 -1.92
C LEU A 18 -6.88 -5.76 -1.51
N GLY A 19 -7.77 -5.68 -0.52
CA GLY A 19 -8.47 -6.87 -0.04
C GLY A 19 -7.60 -7.81 0.75
N ILE A 20 -6.60 -7.29 1.45
CA ILE A 20 -5.69 -8.09 2.26
C ILE A 20 -5.61 -7.51 3.67
N SER A 21 -4.98 -8.25 4.57
CA SER A 21 -4.79 -7.77 5.93
C SER A 21 -3.66 -6.74 5.97
N PRO A 22 -3.64 -5.85 6.98
CA PRO A 22 -2.53 -4.93 7.14
C PRO A 22 -1.19 -5.63 7.30
N GLU A 23 -1.18 -6.78 7.95
CA GLU A 23 0.04 -7.56 8.12
C GLU A 23 0.57 -8.04 6.78
N GLU A 24 -0.31 -8.53 5.93
CA GLU A 24 0.08 -8.97 4.60
C GLU A 24 0.57 -7.79 3.77
N LEU A 25 -0.06 -6.65 3.92
CA LEU A 25 0.37 -5.43 3.24
C LEU A 25 1.79 -5.04 3.64
N ARG A 26 2.09 -5.11 4.93
CA ARG A 26 3.44 -4.81 5.41
C ARG A 26 4.46 -5.76 4.83
N ARG A 27 4.09 -7.02 4.75
CA ARG A 27 4.96 -8.05 4.18
C ARG A 27 5.26 -7.75 2.73
N LEU A 28 4.23 -7.45 1.94
CA LEU A 28 4.38 -7.12 0.54
C LEU A 28 5.19 -5.85 0.35
N SER A 29 4.97 -4.86 1.19
CA SER A 29 5.71 -3.62 1.15
C SER A 29 7.20 -3.88 1.38
N ARG A 30 7.50 -4.73 2.34
CA ARG A 30 8.88 -5.07 2.68
C ARG A 30 9.57 -5.81 1.54
N LEU A 31 8.85 -6.75 0.93
CA LEU A 31 9.40 -7.55 -0.16
C LEU A 31 9.59 -6.74 -1.44
N SER A 32 8.70 -5.83 -1.70
CA SER A 32 8.70 -5.06 -2.94
C SER A 32 9.48 -3.75 -2.85
N GLY A 33 9.66 -3.25 -1.64
CA GLY A 33 10.26 -1.94 -1.43
C GLY A 33 9.30 -0.80 -1.70
N LEU A 34 8.02 -1.09 -1.89
CA LEU A 34 7.02 -0.07 -2.15
C LEU A 34 6.44 0.41 -0.82
N GLY A 35 5.94 1.66 -0.83
CA GLY A 35 5.40 2.26 0.37
C GLY A 35 6.44 3.09 1.09
N LYS A 36 5.99 3.95 1.95
CA LYS A 36 6.85 4.87 2.67
C LYS A 36 6.41 4.94 4.12
N VAL A 37 7.38 4.95 5.01
CA VAL A 37 7.11 5.11 6.44
C VAL A 37 7.16 6.58 6.78
N GLU A 38 6.11 7.07 7.43
CA GLU A 38 6.07 8.44 7.90
C GLU A 38 6.02 8.47 9.42
N HIS A 39 6.76 9.40 10.00
CA HIS A 39 6.75 9.64 11.42
C HIS A 39 5.97 10.91 11.70
N LYS A 40 4.97 10.82 12.54
CA LYS A 40 4.12 11.93 12.87
C LYS A 40 3.77 11.87 14.34
N ASN A 41 4.16 12.89 15.10
CA ASN A 41 3.85 12.95 16.52
C ASN A 41 4.21 11.66 17.25
N SER A 42 5.43 11.19 17.06
CA SER A 42 5.92 9.96 17.68
C SER A 42 5.19 8.70 17.20
N THR A 43 4.35 8.83 16.20
CA THR A 43 3.65 7.70 15.62
C THR A 43 4.25 7.36 14.27
N GLN A 44 4.43 6.09 14.04
CA GLN A 44 4.97 5.59 12.79
C GLN A 44 3.83 5.00 11.98
N SER A 45 3.70 5.43 10.73
CA SER A 45 2.66 4.90 9.87
C SER A 45 3.20 4.70 8.47
N MET A 46 2.63 3.75 7.75
CA MET A 46 2.98 3.51 6.36
C MET A 46 1.96 4.17 5.45
N VAL A 47 2.45 4.77 4.38
CA VAL A 47 1.60 5.39 3.38
C VAL A 47 2.02 4.90 2.01
N PHE A 48 1.05 4.88 1.11
CA PHE A 48 1.25 4.39 -0.25
C PHE A 48 0.60 5.36 -1.22
N THR A 49 1.16 5.43 -2.42
CA THR A 49 0.51 6.13 -3.51
C THR A 49 -0.36 5.13 -4.28
N TYR A 50 -1.28 5.64 -5.09
CA TYR A 50 -2.11 4.77 -5.91
C TYR A 50 -1.27 3.95 -6.88
N GLU A 51 -0.19 4.52 -7.38
CA GLU A 51 0.70 3.79 -8.27
C GLU A 51 1.35 2.61 -7.54
N GLU A 52 1.77 2.85 -6.30
CA GLU A 52 2.35 1.79 -5.50
C GLU A 52 1.33 0.71 -5.18
N LEU A 53 0.10 1.13 -4.87
CA LEU A 53 -0.97 0.18 -4.61
C LEU A 53 -1.26 -0.68 -5.82
N ARG A 54 -1.21 -0.09 -6.99
CA ARG A 54 -1.42 -0.83 -8.23
C ARG A 54 -0.36 -1.91 -8.41
N ARG A 55 0.88 -1.57 -8.13
CA ARG A 55 1.98 -2.53 -8.21
C ARG A 55 1.84 -3.63 -7.17
N LEU A 56 1.47 -3.25 -5.96
CA LEU A 56 1.24 -4.22 -4.90
C LEU A 56 0.09 -5.15 -5.24
N CYS A 57 -0.94 -4.62 -5.87
CA CYS A 57 -2.09 -5.40 -6.29
C CYS A 57 -1.66 -6.50 -7.27
N LEU A 58 -0.77 -6.17 -8.18
CA LEU A 58 -0.25 -7.16 -9.12
C LEU A 58 0.56 -8.24 -8.43
N LEU A 59 1.31 -7.87 -7.39
CA LEU A 59 2.09 -8.82 -6.64
C LEU A 59 1.23 -9.72 -5.78
N ALA A 60 0.14 -9.16 -5.24
CA ALA A 60 -0.76 -9.89 -4.35
C ALA A 60 -1.80 -10.69 -5.12
N ALA A 61 -1.98 -10.40 -6.39
CA ALA A 61 -3.00 -11.08 -7.19
C ALA A 61 -2.72 -12.57 -7.26
N PRO A 62 -3.74 -13.40 -7.07
CA PRO A 62 -3.54 -14.83 -7.20
C PRO A 62 -3.21 -15.19 -8.64
N SER A 63 -2.40 -16.22 -8.79
CA SER A 63 -2.09 -16.76 -10.09
C SER A 63 -3.24 -17.62 -10.58
N PHE A 64 -3.87 -17.18 -11.63
CA PHE A 64 -4.89 -17.99 -12.26
C PHE A 64 -4.32 -18.62 -13.51
N ASP A 65 -4.53 -19.85 -13.65
CA ASP A 65 -4.10 -20.58 -14.84
C ASP A 65 -5.24 -20.68 -15.82
#